data_79d72c0dc2c324ad92ba7b813fc623c0
#
_entry.id   79d72c0dc2c324ad92ba7b813fc623c0
#
_cell.length_a   1.000
_cell.length_b   1.000
_cell.length_c   1.000
_cell.angle_alpha   90.00
_cell.angle_beta   90.00
_cell.angle_gamma   90.00
#
_symmetry.space_group_name_H-M   'P 1'
#
loop_
_entity.id
_entity.type
_entity.pdbx_description
1 polymer ?
#
loop_
_entity_poly.entity_id
_entity_poly.type
_entity_poly.pdbx_seq_one_letter_code
_entity_poly.pdbx_strand_id
1 'polypeptide(L)'
;MNYSELHEDKKRGTVDFPIELYYVEPGAPRYQMPLHWHLEYELILVLQGSFTLSLDGRQMELQAGDSAWIADGVIHGGAPHDCIYECVVFDLGTLLQDTPVCTKSAAAFLASENGFSGRLAKGSTEAALADRIFDAMEREQLGYEWTTVGLLWQLLGCLLGMHSDIKPPQSRQQITRMKNVLTYIRNNYGEPITLDELAAVAGMSPRYFCRAFAALTGRTPIAYLNYYRIECACERLTLTDKSVTEIAFACGFNDMSYFSRVFKQLKGTTPTAYRN
;
A
#
# COMPACT_ATOMS: atom_id res chain seq x y z
N MET A 1 13.26 -18.28 -6.87
CA MET A 1 12.17 -17.39 -7.26
C MET A 1 12.68 -15.97 -7.08
N ASN A 2 12.64 -15.16 -8.13
CA ASN A 2 13.16 -13.78 -8.05
C ASN A 2 12.08 -12.90 -7.44
N TYR A 3 12.33 -12.33 -6.28
CA TYR A 3 11.36 -11.56 -5.48
C TYR A 3 10.78 -10.37 -6.24
N SER A 4 11.57 -9.72 -7.09
CA SER A 4 11.13 -8.59 -7.91
C SER A 4 10.09 -8.96 -8.98
N GLU A 5 10.05 -10.21 -9.42
CA GLU A 5 9.07 -10.69 -10.40
C GLU A 5 7.67 -10.90 -9.80
N LEU A 6 7.58 -10.94 -8.47
CA LEU A 6 6.33 -11.15 -7.73
C LEU A 6 5.70 -9.82 -7.26
N HIS A 7 6.33 -8.67 -7.54
CA HIS A 7 5.79 -7.37 -7.14
C HIS A 7 4.56 -6.99 -7.96
N GLU A 8 3.46 -6.70 -7.29
CA GLU A 8 2.27 -6.13 -7.90
C GLU A 8 2.26 -4.60 -7.69
N ASP A 9 2.54 -3.85 -8.76
CA ASP A 9 2.42 -2.37 -8.77
C ASP A 9 1.05 -1.98 -9.34
N LYS A 10 0.05 -1.88 -8.47
CA LYS A 10 -1.31 -1.48 -8.85
C LYS A 10 -1.77 -0.34 -7.93
N LYS A 11 -2.35 0.71 -8.51
CA LYS A 11 -2.99 1.76 -7.72
C LYS A 11 -4.29 1.21 -7.12
N ARG A 12 -4.48 1.44 -5.82
CA ARG A 12 -5.66 1.01 -5.06
C ARG A 12 -6.47 2.24 -4.65
N GLY A 13 -7.79 2.18 -4.86
CA GLY A 13 -8.70 3.25 -4.49
C GLY A 13 -8.35 4.62 -5.10
N THR A 14 -8.62 5.68 -4.38
CA THR A 14 -8.30 7.07 -4.73
C THR A 14 -7.17 7.61 -3.86
N VAL A 15 -6.67 8.81 -4.15
CA VAL A 15 -5.63 9.46 -3.33
C VAL A 15 -6.18 9.80 -1.95
N ASP A 16 -7.45 10.25 -1.87
CA ASP A 16 -8.10 10.63 -0.62
C ASP A 16 -8.61 9.42 0.17
N PHE A 17 -8.90 8.32 -0.54
CA PHE A 17 -9.39 7.08 0.04
C PHE A 17 -8.64 5.91 -0.61
N PRO A 18 -7.39 5.62 -0.19
CA PRO A 18 -6.52 4.60 -0.79
C PRO A 18 -6.87 3.20 -0.30
N ILE A 19 -8.14 2.83 -0.44
CA ILE A 19 -8.71 1.54 -0.04
C ILE A 19 -9.52 1.00 -1.20
N GLU A 20 -9.36 -0.29 -1.51
CA GLU A 20 -10.09 -0.96 -2.58
C GLU A 20 -10.60 -2.32 -2.12
N LEU A 21 -11.87 -2.62 -2.41
CA LEU A 21 -12.51 -3.90 -2.19
C LEU A 21 -12.48 -4.73 -3.48
N TYR A 22 -12.13 -5.98 -3.36
CA TYR A 22 -12.21 -6.99 -4.41
C TYR A 22 -13.14 -8.10 -3.96
N TYR A 23 -14.16 -8.39 -4.77
CA TYR A 23 -15.02 -9.57 -4.65
C TYR A 23 -14.59 -10.59 -5.69
N VAL A 24 -14.29 -11.81 -5.28
CA VAL A 24 -13.73 -12.86 -6.13
C VAL A 24 -14.54 -14.13 -6.02
N GLU A 25 -15.14 -14.54 -7.15
CA GLU A 25 -15.97 -15.74 -7.26
C GLU A 25 -15.40 -16.70 -8.34
N PRO A 26 -15.85 -17.96 -8.37
CA PRO A 26 -15.44 -18.92 -9.39
C PRO A 26 -15.67 -18.37 -10.80
N GLY A 27 -14.63 -18.41 -11.65
CA GLY A 27 -14.66 -17.88 -13.00
C GLY A 27 -14.16 -16.44 -13.14
N ALA A 28 -13.96 -15.71 -12.05
CA ALA A 28 -13.36 -14.39 -12.09
C ALA A 28 -11.91 -14.44 -12.62
N PRO A 29 -11.45 -13.40 -13.35
CA PRO A 29 -10.04 -13.23 -13.63
C PRO A 29 -9.25 -13.23 -12.30
N ARG A 30 -8.17 -14.00 -12.22
CA ARG A 30 -7.36 -14.17 -11.00
C ARG A 30 -8.12 -14.85 -9.84
N TYR A 31 -9.12 -15.69 -10.14
CA TYR A 31 -9.77 -16.52 -9.12
C TYR A 31 -8.75 -17.25 -8.23
N GLN A 32 -7.72 -17.86 -8.83
CA GLN A 32 -6.54 -18.25 -8.10
C GLN A 32 -5.65 -17.03 -7.88
N MET A 33 -5.30 -16.77 -6.63
CA MET A 33 -4.41 -15.69 -6.26
C MET A 33 -2.96 -16.14 -6.46
N PRO A 34 -2.26 -15.66 -7.52
CA PRO A 34 -0.87 -16.03 -7.73
C PRO A 34 -0.01 -15.50 -6.58
N LEU A 35 1.15 -16.13 -6.33
CA LEU A 35 2.11 -15.59 -5.36
C LEU A 35 2.57 -14.21 -5.81
N HIS A 36 2.37 -13.22 -4.97
CA HIS A 36 2.76 -11.82 -5.20
C HIS A 36 3.02 -11.12 -3.86
N TRP A 37 3.45 -9.89 -3.93
CA TRP A 37 3.55 -8.98 -2.78
C TRP A 37 3.37 -7.54 -3.26
N HIS A 38 2.91 -6.68 -2.37
CA HIS A 38 2.72 -5.25 -2.58
C HIS A 38 3.05 -4.45 -1.31
N LEU A 39 3.02 -3.12 -1.40
CA LEU A 39 3.36 -2.23 -0.29
C LEU A 39 2.16 -1.87 0.59
N GLU A 40 0.99 -2.24 0.15
CA GLU A 40 -0.27 -2.07 0.88
C GLU A 40 -0.45 -3.20 1.89
N TYR A 41 -1.34 -2.98 2.83
CA TYR A 41 -1.88 -4.00 3.73
C TYR A 41 -3.12 -4.62 3.10
N GLU A 42 -3.42 -5.85 3.48
CA GLU A 42 -4.58 -6.56 2.96
C GLU A 42 -5.33 -7.30 4.07
N LEU A 43 -6.66 -7.24 3.99
CA LEU A 43 -7.57 -8.13 4.70
C LEU A 43 -8.18 -9.10 3.70
N ILE A 44 -8.25 -10.38 4.06
CA ILE A 44 -8.99 -11.40 3.31
C ILE A 44 -10.13 -11.91 4.17
N LEU A 45 -11.31 -12.07 3.58
CA LEU A 45 -12.49 -12.71 4.17
C LEU A 45 -12.98 -13.82 3.25
N VAL A 46 -13.15 -15.01 3.77
CA VAL A 46 -13.76 -16.13 3.04
C VAL A 46 -15.28 -16.16 3.29
N LEU A 47 -16.06 -15.93 2.25
CA LEU A 47 -17.53 -15.92 2.32
C LEU A 47 -18.12 -17.33 2.19
N GLN A 48 -17.53 -18.15 1.30
CA GLN A 48 -17.99 -19.51 1.01
C GLN A 48 -16.81 -20.43 0.68
N GLY A 49 -16.93 -21.72 0.98
CA GLY A 49 -15.91 -22.71 0.68
C GLY A 49 -14.68 -22.60 1.56
N SER A 50 -13.52 -22.88 1.01
CA SER A 50 -12.24 -22.74 1.70
C SER A 50 -11.16 -22.12 0.83
N PHE A 51 -10.17 -21.50 1.46
CA PHE A 51 -9.05 -20.82 0.80
C PHE A 51 -7.73 -21.20 1.46
N THR A 52 -6.84 -21.86 0.70
CA THR A 52 -5.49 -22.15 1.18
C THR A 52 -4.61 -20.94 0.98
N LEU A 53 -4.42 -20.14 2.03
CA LEU A 53 -3.57 -18.94 2.03
C LEU A 53 -2.12 -19.32 2.31
N SER A 54 -1.20 -18.81 1.49
CA SER A 54 0.24 -18.88 1.69
C SER A 54 0.79 -17.52 2.10
N LEU A 55 1.52 -17.45 3.22
CA LEU A 55 2.20 -16.25 3.72
C LEU A 55 3.69 -16.56 3.92
N ASP A 56 4.58 -15.93 3.14
CA ASP A 56 6.04 -16.17 3.17
C ASP A 56 6.40 -17.68 3.14
N GLY A 57 5.64 -18.46 2.34
CA GLY A 57 5.82 -19.90 2.18
C GLY A 57 5.16 -20.79 3.24
N ARG A 58 4.50 -20.21 4.25
CA ARG A 58 3.66 -20.96 5.20
C ARG A 58 2.23 -20.99 4.71
N GLN A 59 1.65 -22.16 4.73
CA GLN A 59 0.25 -22.37 4.32
C GLN A 59 -0.66 -22.44 5.54
N MET A 60 -1.84 -21.85 5.39
CA MET A 60 -2.96 -21.99 6.32
C MET A 60 -4.26 -22.13 5.55
N GLU A 61 -5.18 -22.89 6.05
CA GLU A 61 -6.50 -23.05 5.48
C GLU A 61 -7.49 -22.13 6.17
N LEU A 62 -8.17 -21.28 5.40
CA LEU A 62 -9.26 -20.43 5.84
C LEU A 62 -10.57 -21.07 5.39
N GLN A 63 -11.56 -21.15 6.28
CA GLN A 63 -12.90 -21.62 6.02
C GLN A 63 -13.88 -20.45 5.93
N ALA A 64 -15.08 -20.68 5.42
CA ALA A 64 -16.13 -19.66 5.41
C ALA A 64 -16.31 -18.99 6.78
N GLY A 65 -16.28 -17.67 6.81
CA GLY A 65 -16.29 -16.81 7.99
C GLY A 65 -14.93 -16.63 8.66
N ASP A 66 -13.84 -17.16 8.09
CA ASP A 66 -12.49 -16.83 8.55
C ASP A 66 -11.96 -15.59 7.82
N SER A 67 -11.27 -14.75 8.54
CA SER A 67 -10.54 -13.60 8.01
C SER A 67 -9.06 -13.65 8.35
N ALA A 68 -8.24 -12.99 7.53
CA ALA A 68 -6.79 -12.90 7.73
C ALA A 68 -6.29 -11.48 7.43
N TRP A 69 -5.27 -11.08 8.20
CA TRP A 69 -4.52 -9.86 8.00
C TRP A 69 -3.18 -10.16 7.33
N ILE A 70 -2.84 -9.42 6.30
CA ILE A 70 -1.57 -9.51 5.58
C ILE A 70 -0.87 -8.17 5.68
N ALA A 71 0.30 -8.18 6.30
CA ALA A 71 1.13 -6.99 6.37
C ALA A 71 1.80 -6.71 5.02
N ASP A 72 2.09 -5.44 4.79
CA ASP A 72 2.81 -4.95 3.64
C ASP A 72 4.11 -5.72 3.38
N GLY A 73 4.43 -5.99 2.11
CA GLY A 73 5.65 -6.69 1.68
C GLY A 73 5.73 -8.18 2.04
N VAL A 74 4.67 -8.78 2.58
CA VAL A 74 4.59 -10.23 2.75
C VAL A 74 4.33 -10.87 1.39
N ILE A 75 5.12 -11.89 1.00
CA ILE A 75 4.79 -12.70 -0.16
C ILE A 75 3.56 -13.54 0.19
N HIS A 76 2.49 -13.33 -0.54
CA HIS A 76 1.25 -14.04 -0.31
C HIS A 76 0.61 -14.48 -1.62
N GLY A 77 -0.31 -15.40 -1.50
CA GLY A 77 -1.10 -15.93 -2.59
C GLY A 77 -1.94 -17.08 -2.08
N GLY A 78 -2.82 -17.63 -2.90
CA GLY A 78 -3.67 -18.70 -2.42
C GLY A 78 -4.44 -19.43 -3.48
N ALA A 79 -4.95 -20.59 -3.08
CA ALA A 79 -5.78 -21.46 -3.88
C ALA A 79 -7.18 -21.55 -3.25
N PRO A 80 -8.22 -21.03 -3.95
CA PRO A 80 -9.60 -21.19 -3.55
C PRO A 80 -10.11 -22.62 -3.89
N HIS A 81 -10.98 -23.16 -3.04
CA HIS A 81 -11.65 -24.46 -3.22
C HIS A 81 -13.15 -24.26 -3.07
N ASP A 82 -13.86 -24.20 -4.20
CA ASP A 82 -15.28 -23.83 -4.28
C ASP A 82 -15.61 -22.59 -3.43
N CYS A 83 -14.72 -21.58 -3.55
CA CYS A 83 -14.60 -20.48 -2.62
C CYS A 83 -15.12 -19.18 -3.24
N ILE A 84 -15.83 -18.40 -2.46
CA ILE A 84 -16.05 -16.96 -2.70
C ILE A 84 -15.31 -16.24 -1.59
N TYR A 85 -14.49 -15.26 -1.97
CA TYR A 85 -13.70 -14.50 -1.00
C TYR A 85 -13.59 -13.03 -1.40
N GLU A 86 -13.28 -12.22 -0.44
CA GLU A 86 -13.05 -10.80 -0.60
C GLU A 86 -11.69 -10.39 -0.09
N CYS A 87 -11.17 -9.32 -0.70
CA CYS A 87 -9.94 -8.67 -0.27
C CYS A 87 -10.18 -7.17 -0.13
N VAL A 88 -9.83 -6.60 1.01
CA VAL A 88 -9.70 -5.14 1.19
C VAL A 88 -8.22 -4.82 1.24
N VAL A 89 -7.74 -4.10 0.22
CA VAL A 89 -6.33 -3.70 0.08
C VAL A 89 -6.21 -2.19 0.29
N PHE A 90 -5.29 -1.74 1.15
CA PHE A 90 -5.20 -0.35 1.55
C PHE A 90 -3.79 0.14 1.86
N ASP A 91 -3.51 1.39 1.49
CA ASP A 91 -2.24 2.07 1.81
C ASP A 91 -2.31 2.71 3.21
N LEU A 92 -1.91 1.93 4.20
CA LEU A 92 -1.88 2.37 5.58
C LEU A 92 -0.96 3.58 5.81
N GLY A 93 0.14 3.66 5.06
CA GLY A 93 1.07 4.79 5.17
C GLY A 93 0.41 6.12 4.80
N THR A 94 -0.43 6.15 3.75
CA THR A 94 -1.21 7.33 3.37
C THR A 94 -2.30 7.63 4.41
N LEU A 95 -3.04 6.63 4.88
CA LEU A 95 -4.09 6.81 5.89
C LEU A 95 -3.57 7.38 7.22
N LEU A 96 -2.29 7.13 7.57
CA LEU A 96 -1.69 7.56 8.83
C LEU A 96 -1.00 8.94 8.77
N GLN A 97 -0.83 9.54 7.57
CA GLN A 97 0.00 10.73 7.36
C GLN A 97 -0.43 11.96 8.19
N ASP A 98 -1.71 12.20 8.35
CA ASP A 98 -2.23 13.43 8.93
C ASP A 98 -2.80 13.27 10.35
N THR A 99 -2.42 12.20 11.05
CA THR A 99 -2.94 11.94 12.39
C THR A 99 -1.87 12.13 13.47
N PRO A 100 -1.73 13.34 14.05
CA PRO A 100 -0.71 13.66 15.05
C PRO A 100 -0.77 12.77 16.31
N VAL A 101 -1.98 12.33 16.66
CA VAL A 101 -2.24 11.59 17.91
C VAL A 101 -1.57 10.22 17.94
N CYS A 102 -1.40 9.57 16.78
CA CYS A 102 -0.86 8.22 16.69
C CYS A 102 0.49 8.15 16.00
N THR A 103 1.11 9.28 15.64
CA THR A 103 2.33 9.34 14.82
C THR A 103 3.43 8.42 15.34
N LYS A 104 3.66 8.40 16.67
CA LYS A 104 4.73 7.57 17.25
C LYS A 104 4.39 6.08 17.20
N SER A 105 3.15 5.70 17.51
CA SER A 105 2.69 4.32 17.47
C SER A 105 2.57 3.82 16.04
N ALA A 106 2.08 4.67 15.13
CA ALA A 106 2.00 4.40 13.70
C ALA A 106 3.39 4.18 13.09
N ALA A 107 4.36 5.06 13.40
CA ALA A 107 5.73 4.90 12.94
C ALA A 107 6.36 3.59 13.46
N ALA A 108 6.10 3.23 14.72
CA ALA A 108 6.57 1.97 15.29
C ALA A 108 5.92 0.75 14.61
N PHE A 109 4.62 0.82 14.29
CA PHE A 109 3.91 -0.23 13.58
C PHE A 109 4.43 -0.41 12.15
N LEU A 110 4.55 0.68 11.40
CA LEU A 110 5.05 0.68 10.01
C LEU A 110 6.53 0.25 9.92
N ALA A 111 7.34 0.57 10.94
CA ALA A 111 8.74 0.17 11.02
C ALA A 111 8.93 -1.26 11.55
N SER A 112 7.88 -1.93 12.01
CA SER A 112 7.97 -3.26 12.59
C SER A 112 8.34 -4.30 11.53
N GLU A 113 9.52 -4.88 11.65
CA GLU A 113 9.95 -6.01 10.79
C GLU A 113 9.12 -7.28 11.07
N ASN A 114 8.46 -7.35 12.21
CA ASN A 114 7.69 -8.50 12.70
C ASN A 114 6.19 -8.19 12.80
N GLY A 115 5.66 -7.34 11.92
CA GLY A 115 4.22 -7.06 11.86
C GLY A 115 3.41 -8.35 11.76
N PHE A 116 2.31 -8.42 12.52
CA PHE A 116 1.43 -9.57 12.49
C PHE A 116 0.95 -9.83 11.05
N SER A 117 0.98 -11.09 10.62
CA SER A 117 0.30 -11.59 9.44
C SER A 117 -0.22 -12.98 9.73
N GLY A 118 -1.50 -13.21 9.46
CA GLY A 118 -2.12 -14.48 9.73
C GLY A 118 -3.62 -14.38 9.95
N ARG A 119 -4.22 -15.52 10.32
CA ARG A 119 -5.65 -15.61 10.63
C ARG A 119 -5.99 -14.75 11.84
N LEU A 120 -7.07 -14.00 11.75
CA LEU A 120 -7.72 -13.37 12.90
C LEU A 120 -8.56 -14.45 13.62
N ALA A 121 -8.42 -14.54 14.94
CA ALA A 121 -9.10 -15.61 15.70
C ALA A 121 -10.62 -15.46 15.60
N LYS A 122 -11.31 -16.53 15.21
CA LYS A 122 -12.78 -16.51 15.09
C LYS A 122 -13.42 -16.09 16.40
N GLY A 123 -14.35 -15.13 16.34
CA GLY A 123 -15.01 -14.56 17.51
C GLY A 123 -14.16 -13.55 18.30
N SER A 124 -12.96 -13.22 17.82
CA SER A 124 -12.16 -12.14 18.42
C SER A 124 -12.69 -10.76 18.02
N THR A 125 -12.23 -9.74 18.74
CA THR A 125 -12.54 -8.34 18.40
C THR A 125 -11.98 -7.98 17.02
N GLU A 126 -10.80 -8.49 16.69
CA GLU A 126 -10.13 -8.26 15.41
C GLU A 126 -10.94 -8.83 14.23
N ALA A 127 -11.43 -10.06 14.35
CA ALA A 127 -12.28 -10.68 13.34
C ALA A 127 -13.60 -9.90 13.17
N ALA A 128 -14.25 -9.53 14.28
CA ALA A 128 -15.48 -8.75 14.24
C ALA A 128 -15.28 -7.34 13.60
N LEU A 129 -14.12 -6.73 13.81
CA LEU A 129 -13.77 -5.46 13.15
C LEU A 129 -13.53 -5.66 11.66
N ALA A 130 -12.86 -6.74 11.26
CA ALA A 130 -12.66 -7.09 9.85
C ALA A 130 -14.00 -7.29 9.13
N ASP A 131 -14.92 -8.07 9.69
CA ASP A 131 -16.27 -8.28 9.12
C ASP A 131 -17.01 -6.95 8.90
N ARG A 132 -16.91 -6.02 9.85
CA ARG A 132 -17.52 -4.68 9.74
C ARG A 132 -16.86 -3.81 8.67
N ILE A 133 -15.55 -3.97 8.44
CA ILE A 133 -14.84 -3.27 7.37
C ILE A 133 -15.37 -3.74 6.02
N PHE A 134 -15.48 -5.06 5.81
CA PHE A 134 -16.05 -5.61 4.60
C PHE A 134 -17.50 -5.15 4.37
N ASP A 135 -18.36 -5.26 5.39
CA ASP A 135 -19.75 -4.79 5.32
C ASP A 135 -19.88 -3.28 4.95
N ALA A 136 -19.00 -2.44 5.50
CA ALA A 136 -18.97 -1.01 5.17
C ALA A 136 -18.56 -0.77 3.72
N MET A 137 -17.53 -1.48 3.24
CA MET A 137 -17.01 -1.38 1.88
C MET A 137 -17.96 -1.96 0.84
N GLU A 138 -18.70 -3.04 1.15
CA GLU A 138 -19.70 -3.61 0.25
C GLU A 138 -20.93 -2.72 0.06
N ARG A 139 -21.41 -2.12 1.16
CA ARG A 139 -22.67 -1.37 1.15
C ARG A 139 -22.54 0.06 0.66
N GLU A 140 -21.37 0.64 0.74
CA GLU A 140 -21.06 2.02 0.33
C GLU A 140 -22.12 3.05 0.77
N GLN A 141 -22.65 2.89 2.01
CA GLN A 141 -23.62 3.84 2.55
C GLN A 141 -22.97 5.19 2.78
N LEU A 142 -23.78 6.26 2.84
CA LEU A 142 -23.29 7.62 3.07
C LEU A 142 -22.34 7.65 4.30
N GLY A 143 -21.09 8.04 4.09
CA GLY A 143 -20.04 8.10 5.11
C GLY A 143 -19.34 6.76 5.36
N TYR A 144 -19.44 5.81 4.44
CA TYR A 144 -18.76 4.52 4.54
C TYR A 144 -17.23 4.68 4.61
N GLU A 145 -16.66 5.68 3.95
CA GLU A 145 -15.23 5.98 3.99
C GLU A 145 -14.79 6.29 5.43
N TRP A 146 -15.55 7.14 6.15
CA TRP A 146 -15.28 7.46 7.55
C TRP A 146 -15.41 6.23 8.46
N THR A 147 -16.44 5.41 8.20
CA THR A 147 -16.69 4.17 8.94
C THR A 147 -15.54 3.20 8.75
N THR A 148 -15.11 2.98 7.50
CA THR A 148 -14.01 2.07 7.14
C THR A 148 -12.70 2.51 7.77
N VAL A 149 -12.33 3.78 7.64
CA VAL A 149 -11.11 4.31 8.25
C VAL A 149 -11.17 4.20 9.78
N GLY A 150 -12.29 4.55 10.40
CA GLY A 150 -12.47 4.42 11.86
C GLY A 150 -12.34 2.97 12.36
N LEU A 151 -12.86 2.00 11.61
CA LEU A 151 -12.74 0.57 11.92
C LEU A 151 -11.31 0.06 11.73
N LEU A 152 -10.62 0.51 10.67
CA LEU A 152 -9.19 0.19 10.46
C LEU A 152 -8.34 0.71 11.63
N TRP A 153 -8.61 1.92 12.15
CA TRP A 153 -7.90 2.45 13.32
C TRP A 153 -8.12 1.60 14.57
N GLN A 154 -9.35 1.13 14.82
CA GLN A 154 -9.64 0.24 15.92
C GLN A 154 -8.91 -1.10 15.75
N LEU A 155 -8.94 -1.69 14.56
CA LEU A 155 -8.24 -2.94 14.25
C LEU A 155 -6.73 -2.80 14.45
N LEU A 156 -6.12 -1.72 13.96
CA LEU A 156 -4.70 -1.43 14.19
C LEU A 156 -4.34 -1.36 15.66
N GLY A 157 -5.21 -0.73 16.48
CA GLY A 157 -5.02 -0.68 17.93
C GLY A 157 -4.96 -2.08 18.56
N CYS A 158 -5.79 -3.01 18.11
CA CYS A 158 -5.77 -4.41 18.56
C CYS A 158 -4.49 -5.13 18.07
N LEU A 159 -4.11 -4.93 16.80
CA LEU A 159 -2.95 -5.60 16.19
C LEU A 159 -1.61 -5.13 16.74
N LEU A 160 -1.50 -3.91 17.31
CA LEU A 160 -0.27 -3.40 17.94
C LEU A 160 0.25 -4.30 19.06
N GLY A 161 -0.62 -5.04 19.75
CA GLY A 161 -0.26 -6.00 20.80
C GLY A 161 0.08 -7.40 20.28
N MET A 162 -0.16 -7.66 18.99
CA MET A 162 0.07 -8.97 18.39
C MET A 162 1.46 -9.02 17.74
N HIS A 163 2.22 -10.05 18.03
CA HIS A 163 3.52 -10.28 17.43
C HIS A 163 3.49 -11.56 16.58
N SER A 164 4.15 -11.52 15.45
CA SER A 164 4.43 -12.75 14.70
C SER A 164 5.69 -13.39 15.24
N ASP A 165 5.62 -14.65 15.65
CA ASP A 165 6.79 -15.46 16.04
C ASP A 165 7.69 -15.82 14.83
N ILE A 166 7.37 -15.29 13.67
CA ILE A 166 8.04 -15.58 12.40
C ILE A 166 9.15 -14.57 12.19
N LYS A 167 10.40 -14.98 12.30
CA LYS A 167 11.53 -14.16 11.82
C LYS A 167 11.35 -13.94 10.32
N PRO A 168 11.32 -12.68 9.86
CA PRO A 168 11.22 -12.39 8.44
C PRO A 168 12.42 -12.96 7.68
N PRO A 169 12.26 -13.49 6.47
CA PRO A 169 13.37 -13.90 5.63
C PRO A 169 14.28 -12.70 5.31
N GLN A 170 15.55 -12.95 5.01
CA GLN A 170 16.51 -11.88 4.66
C GLN A 170 16.03 -10.96 3.52
N SER A 171 15.21 -11.50 2.60
CA SER A 171 14.53 -10.74 1.55
C SER A 171 13.62 -9.65 2.13
N ARG A 172 13.00 -9.87 3.29
CA ARG A 172 12.12 -8.91 3.95
C ARG A 172 12.88 -7.70 4.50
N GLN A 173 14.12 -7.87 4.96
CA GLN A 173 14.98 -6.73 5.38
C GLN A 173 15.24 -5.75 4.23
N GLN A 174 15.45 -6.29 3.03
CA GLN A 174 15.65 -5.46 1.84
C GLN A 174 14.37 -4.67 1.50
N ILE A 175 13.20 -5.28 1.68
CA ILE A 175 11.91 -4.62 1.47
C ILE A 175 11.69 -3.55 2.53
N THR A 176 11.92 -3.85 3.82
CA THR A 176 11.81 -2.86 4.88
C THR A 176 12.68 -1.63 4.60
N ARG A 177 13.91 -1.82 4.11
CA ARG A 177 14.77 -0.70 3.69
C ARG A 177 14.15 0.10 2.53
N MET A 178 13.55 -0.58 1.53
CA MET A 178 12.88 0.10 0.42
C MET A 178 11.62 0.82 0.86
N LYS A 179 10.82 0.24 1.78
CA LYS A 179 9.68 0.92 2.41
C LYS A 179 10.09 2.21 3.09
N ASN A 180 11.19 2.17 3.87
CA ASN A 180 11.70 3.38 4.51
C ASN A 180 12.02 4.48 3.49
N VAL A 181 12.55 4.11 2.32
CA VAL A 181 12.79 5.05 1.22
C VAL A 181 11.49 5.59 0.65
N LEU A 182 10.50 4.73 0.41
CA LEU A 182 9.20 5.15 -0.13
C LEU A 182 8.46 6.06 0.85
N THR A 183 8.49 5.72 2.14
CA THR A 183 7.97 6.57 3.21
C THR A 183 8.71 7.91 3.29
N TYR A 184 10.04 7.89 3.14
CA TYR A 184 10.84 9.13 3.10
C TYR A 184 10.46 10.01 1.91
N ILE A 185 10.31 9.42 0.72
CA ILE A 185 9.84 10.15 -0.49
C ILE A 185 8.46 10.75 -0.22
N ARG A 186 7.53 9.97 0.31
CA ARG A 186 6.15 10.39 0.60
C ARG A 186 6.12 11.58 1.55
N ASN A 187 6.90 11.56 2.61
CA ASN A 187 6.91 12.61 3.62
C ASN A 187 7.67 13.87 3.22
N ASN A 188 8.56 13.77 2.22
CA ASN A 188 9.49 14.86 1.88
C ASN A 188 9.45 15.25 0.38
N TYR A 189 8.50 14.75 -0.41
CA TYR A 189 8.50 14.95 -1.87
C TYR A 189 8.49 16.41 -2.32
N GLY A 190 7.97 17.32 -1.51
CA GLY A 190 7.98 18.76 -1.75
C GLY A 190 9.36 19.39 -1.61
N GLU A 191 10.29 18.72 -0.93
CA GLU A 191 11.65 19.21 -0.67
C GLU A 191 12.66 18.69 -1.71
N PRO A 192 13.83 19.33 -1.83
CA PRO A 192 14.91 18.79 -2.63
C PRO A 192 15.38 17.45 -2.07
N ILE A 193 15.25 16.39 -2.85
CA ILE A 193 15.70 15.04 -2.50
C ILE A 193 16.75 14.59 -3.51
N THR A 194 17.89 14.12 -3.01
CA THR A 194 18.99 13.60 -3.83
C THR A 194 19.02 12.09 -3.84
N LEU A 195 19.69 11.52 -4.84
CA LEU A 195 19.92 10.07 -4.91
C LEU A 195 20.72 9.56 -3.71
N ASP A 196 21.71 10.32 -3.26
CA ASP A 196 22.58 9.95 -2.15
C ASP A 196 21.82 9.91 -0.83
N GLU A 197 20.89 10.85 -0.61
CA GLU A 197 20.00 10.83 0.56
C GLU A 197 19.09 9.60 0.56
N LEU A 198 18.48 9.26 -0.58
CA LEU A 198 17.65 8.07 -0.68
C LEU A 198 18.46 6.79 -0.45
N ALA A 199 19.67 6.73 -0.96
CA ALA A 199 20.57 5.60 -0.73
C ALA A 199 21.00 5.48 0.75
N ALA A 200 21.22 6.62 1.42
CA ALA A 200 21.51 6.67 2.85
C ALA A 200 20.33 6.18 3.69
N VAL A 201 19.10 6.57 3.36
CA VAL A 201 17.88 6.06 4.01
C VAL A 201 17.77 4.55 3.86
N ALA A 202 18.13 4.00 2.69
CA ALA A 202 18.15 2.55 2.47
C ALA A 202 19.32 1.84 3.19
N GLY A 203 20.31 2.56 3.71
CA GLY A 203 21.56 2.00 4.21
C GLY A 203 22.35 1.24 3.15
N MET A 204 22.37 1.76 1.92
CA MET A 204 23.00 1.14 0.75
C MET A 204 23.92 2.11 0.01
N SER A 205 24.88 1.56 -0.78
CA SER A 205 25.59 2.39 -1.73
C SER A 205 24.69 2.84 -2.87
N PRO A 206 24.83 4.05 -3.43
CA PRO A 206 23.95 4.59 -4.48
C PRO A 206 23.78 3.65 -5.68
N ARG A 207 24.87 3.01 -6.13
CA ARG A 207 24.84 2.08 -7.26
C ARG A 207 24.03 0.80 -6.97
N TYR A 208 24.17 0.26 -5.77
CA TYR A 208 23.40 -0.93 -5.35
C TYR A 208 21.94 -0.56 -5.16
N PHE A 209 21.69 0.57 -4.47
CA PHE A 209 20.37 1.11 -4.24
C PHE A 209 19.58 1.32 -5.54
N CYS A 210 20.16 1.99 -6.55
CA CYS A 210 19.50 2.19 -7.84
C CYS A 210 19.02 0.88 -8.47
N ARG A 211 19.86 -0.16 -8.45
CA ARG A 211 19.51 -1.46 -9.02
C ARG A 211 18.43 -2.17 -8.22
N ALA A 212 18.57 -2.18 -6.89
CA ALA A 212 17.63 -2.83 -6.00
C ALA A 212 16.26 -2.12 -6.05
N PHE A 213 16.24 -0.79 -6.05
CA PHE A 213 15.03 0.03 -6.13
C PHE A 213 14.33 -0.14 -7.48
N ALA A 214 15.08 -0.10 -8.59
CA ALA A 214 14.52 -0.30 -9.92
C ALA A 214 13.98 -1.73 -10.13
N ALA A 215 14.65 -2.73 -9.58
CA ALA A 215 14.15 -4.11 -9.60
C ALA A 215 12.84 -4.28 -8.81
N LEU A 216 12.64 -3.47 -7.76
CA LEU A 216 11.47 -3.51 -6.92
C LEU A 216 10.29 -2.72 -7.50
N THR A 217 10.54 -1.48 -7.96
CA THR A 217 9.49 -0.51 -8.33
C THR A 217 9.31 -0.36 -9.85
N GLY A 218 10.09 -1.06 -10.65
CA GLY A 218 10.11 -0.88 -12.10
C GLY A 218 10.68 0.47 -12.56
N ARG A 219 11.13 1.35 -11.63
CA ARG A 219 11.59 2.72 -11.92
C ARG A 219 12.89 3.03 -11.19
N THR A 220 13.70 3.91 -11.74
CA THR A 220 14.84 4.45 -10.99
C THR A 220 14.33 5.33 -9.83
N PRO A 221 15.11 5.51 -8.73
CA PRO A 221 14.65 6.30 -7.57
C PRO A 221 14.16 7.70 -7.91
N ILE A 222 14.90 8.43 -8.76
CA ILE A 222 14.53 9.80 -9.17
C ILE A 222 13.31 9.78 -10.12
N ALA A 223 13.18 8.77 -10.98
CA ALA A 223 12.00 8.63 -11.82
C ALA A 223 10.75 8.32 -10.98
N TYR A 224 10.89 7.53 -9.91
CA TYR A 224 9.82 7.26 -8.97
C TYR A 224 9.43 8.52 -8.16
N LEU A 225 10.39 9.27 -7.64
CA LEU A 225 10.15 10.56 -6.98
C LEU A 225 9.37 11.52 -7.89
N ASN A 226 9.78 11.65 -9.15
CA ASN A 226 9.08 12.49 -10.10
C ASN A 226 7.66 11.97 -10.40
N TYR A 227 7.51 10.67 -10.54
CA TYR A 227 6.19 10.04 -10.67
C TYR A 227 5.28 10.40 -9.49
N TYR A 228 5.75 10.21 -8.25
CA TYR A 228 5.00 10.52 -7.05
C TYR A 228 4.61 12.01 -6.97
N ARG A 229 5.55 12.92 -7.28
CA ARG A 229 5.31 14.37 -7.36
C ARG A 229 4.20 14.73 -8.36
N ILE A 230 4.19 14.06 -9.51
CA ILE A 230 3.13 14.28 -10.53
C ILE A 230 1.78 13.76 -10.06
N GLU A 231 1.71 12.61 -9.37
CA GLU A 231 0.46 12.13 -8.79
C GLU A 231 -0.12 13.15 -7.79
N CYS A 232 0.72 13.65 -6.86
CA CYS A 232 0.32 14.71 -5.93
C CYS A 232 -0.07 16.02 -6.65
N ALA A 233 0.57 16.35 -7.77
CA ALA A 233 0.19 17.52 -8.56
C ALA A 233 -1.17 17.33 -9.25
N CYS A 234 -1.47 16.14 -9.77
CA CYS A 234 -2.78 15.81 -10.36
C CYS A 234 -3.91 16.01 -9.37
N GLU A 235 -3.75 15.50 -8.15
CA GLU A 235 -4.71 15.68 -7.06
C GLU A 235 -4.95 17.17 -6.77
N ARG A 236 -3.88 17.94 -6.55
CA ARG A 236 -4.00 19.38 -6.27
C ARG A 236 -4.60 20.18 -7.43
N LEU A 237 -4.35 19.74 -8.68
CA LEU A 237 -4.95 20.35 -9.86
C LEU A 237 -6.48 20.17 -9.90
N THR A 238 -7.00 19.07 -9.39
CA THR A 238 -8.45 18.76 -9.35
C THR A 238 -9.15 19.31 -8.12
N LEU A 239 -8.45 19.36 -6.97
CA LEU A 239 -9.06 19.73 -5.68
C LEU A 239 -8.86 21.20 -5.28
N THR A 240 -8.01 21.97 -5.99
CA THR A 240 -7.71 23.36 -5.59
C THR A 240 -7.68 24.32 -6.78
N ASP A 241 -7.95 25.61 -6.49
CA ASP A 241 -7.86 26.71 -7.44
C ASP A 241 -6.43 27.30 -7.58
N LYS A 242 -5.42 26.69 -6.93
CA LYS A 242 -4.03 27.15 -7.00
C LYS A 242 -3.52 27.12 -8.44
N SER A 243 -2.68 28.06 -8.82
CA SER A 243 -2.07 28.08 -10.14
C SER A 243 -1.21 26.84 -10.41
N VAL A 244 -1.08 26.45 -11.66
CA VAL A 244 -0.23 25.33 -12.08
C VAL A 244 1.22 25.52 -11.57
N THR A 245 1.68 26.76 -11.55
CA THR A 245 3.03 27.12 -11.07
C THR A 245 3.17 26.89 -9.57
N GLU A 246 2.21 27.36 -8.77
CA GLU A 246 2.21 27.12 -7.31
C GLU A 246 2.17 25.63 -6.97
N ILE A 247 1.35 24.87 -7.69
CA ILE A 247 1.26 23.42 -7.50
C ILE A 247 2.59 22.74 -7.85
N ALA A 248 3.20 23.08 -8.98
CA ALA A 248 4.49 22.52 -9.37
C ALA A 248 5.58 22.75 -8.30
N PHE A 249 5.70 23.98 -7.80
CA PHE A 249 6.67 24.29 -6.73
C PHE A 249 6.33 23.59 -5.42
N ALA A 250 5.06 23.56 -5.04
CA ALA A 250 4.63 22.84 -3.82
C ALA A 250 4.83 21.32 -3.91
N CYS A 251 4.92 20.76 -5.12
CA CYS A 251 5.27 19.37 -5.37
C CYS A 251 6.77 19.14 -5.57
N GLY A 252 7.64 20.13 -5.27
CA GLY A 252 9.08 19.99 -5.27
C GLY A 252 9.75 20.09 -6.64
N PHE A 253 9.04 20.61 -7.66
CA PHE A 253 9.66 21.00 -8.93
C PHE A 253 10.14 22.45 -8.85
N ASN A 254 11.38 22.68 -9.21
CA ASN A 254 11.98 24.02 -9.25
C ASN A 254 12.11 24.59 -10.68
N ASP A 255 11.65 23.84 -11.70
CA ASP A 255 11.68 24.23 -13.11
C ASP A 255 10.34 23.84 -13.77
N MET A 256 9.59 24.83 -14.26
CA MET A 256 8.28 24.68 -14.89
C MET A 256 8.34 23.92 -16.23
N SER A 257 9.44 24.10 -16.98
CA SER A 257 9.63 23.40 -18.26
C SER A 257 9.86 21.91 -18.01
N TYR A 258 10.66 21.59 -16.98
CA TYR A 258 10.87 20.22 -16.54
C TYR A 258 9.58 19.58 -16.02
N PHE A 259 8.85 20.29 -15.14
CA PHE A 259 7.54 19.84 -14.64
C PHE A 259 6.58 19.51 -15.78
N SER A 260 6.35 20.44 -16.70
CA SER A 260 5.42 20.28 -17.82
C SER A 260 5.79 19.09 -18.72
N ARG A 261 7.10 18.91 -18.96
CA ARG A 261 7.60 17.77 -19.74
C ARG A 261 7.34 16.44 -19.05
N VAL A 262 7.68 16.33 -17.75
CA VAL A 262 7.47 15.10 -16.95
C VAL A 262 5.99 14.82 -16.82
N PHE A 263 5.17 15.84 -16.56
CA PHE A 263 3.71 15.70 -16.46
C PHE A 263 3.12 15.14 -17.76
N LYS A 264 3.47 15.76 -18.91
CA LYS A 264 2.99 15.29 -20.21
C LYS A 264 3.45 13.87 -20.54
N GLN A 265 4.68 13.51 -20.17
CA GLN A 265 5.21 12.16 -20.36
C GLN A 265 4.43 11.11 -19.54
N LEU A 266 4.03 11.44 -18.32
CA LEU A 266 3.34 10.49 -17.41
C LEU A 266 1.82 10.46 -17.60
N LYS A 267 1.20 11.60 -17.96
CA LYS A 267 -0.26 11.73 -18.05
C LYS A 267 -0.80 11.87 -19.46
N GLY A 268 0.07 11.95 -20.47
CA GLY A 268 -0.33 12.10 -21.88
C GLY A 268 -0.86 13.48 -22.25
N THR A 269 -1.09 14.37 -21.27
CA THR A 269 -1.66 15.71 -21.46
C THR A 269 -0.89 16.77 -20.68
N THR A 270 -1.18 18.06 -20.92
CA THR A 270 -0.56 19.15 -20.15
C THR A 270 -1.25 19.34 -18.79
N PRO A 271 -0.57 19.92 -17.78
CA PRO A 271 -1.18 20.22 -16.49
C PRO A 271 -2.44 21.08 -16.58
N THR A 272 -2.45 22.08 -17.45
CA THR A 272 -3.59 22.97 -17.68
C THR A 272 -4.78 22.21 -18.31
N ALA A 273 -4.53 21.33 -19.29
CA ALA A 273 -5.57 20.53 -19.90
C ALA A 273 -6.07 19.39 -18.99
N TYR A 274 -5.28 18.98 -18.01
CA TYR A 274 -5.66 17.99 -17.02
C TYR A 274 -6.64 18.55 -15.98
N ARG A 275 -6.52 19.85 -15.64
CA ARG A 275 -7.42 20.57 -14.72
C ARG A 275 -8.83 20.76 -15.30
N ASN A 276 -8.95 20.96 -16.62
CA ASN A 276 -10.23 21.19 -17.33
C ASN A 276 -10.88 19.87 -17.72
#